data_66f85cd02efcd179694fa905cce77052
#
_entry.id   66f85cd02efcd179694fa905cce77052
#
_cell.length_a   1.000
_cell.length_b   1.000
_cell.length_c   1.000
_cell.angle_alpha   90.00
_cell.angle_beta   90.00
_cell.angle_gamma   90.00
#
_symmetry.space_group_name_H-M   'P 1'
#
loop_
_entity.id
_entity.type
_entity.pdbx_description
1 polymer ?
#
loop_
_entity_poly.entity_id
_entity_poly.type
_entity_poly.pdbx_seq_one_letter_code
_entity_poly.pdbx_strand_id
1 'polypeptide(L)'
;MLVVEEKLLEIEEPNLICSLNYPVIRLLNKENNFINYINKKIYEDVLCFKEVVKKILDEENSDIYMNVLTEFEVTFNKNNIITIPIEFSQFIGINNISYINSYNYDIDLEKEIKLKDIFNSDIDYKSFLKNIVKIQLGTLLEDYDKSSDVDAIDLINMIYSIEIYDDQPFYLEEDGLVFCLSGYEMGNYSSSIVEFKIMYEDGVDYFSDYFIREVLE
;
A
#
# COMPACT_ATOMS: atom_id res chain seq x y z
N MET A 1 -23.22 -8.23 -0.10
CA MET A 1 -22.67 -6.93 0.34
C MET A 1 -21.67 -7.20 1.44
N LEU A 2 -20.44 -6.76 1.25
CA LEU A 2 -19.37 -6.85 2.24
C LEU A 2 -19.51 -5.71 3.26
N VAL A 3 -19.27 -6.04 4.52
CA VAL A 3 -19.21 -5.08 5.63
C VAL A 3 -17.84 -5.21 6.26
N VAL A 4 -17.22 -4.08 6.58
CA VAL A 4 -15.92 -4.04 7.25
C VAL A 4 -16.13 -3.45 8.64
N GLU A 5 -15.67 -4.18 9.64
CA GLU A 5 -15.63 -3.74 11.03
C GLU A 5 -14.19 -3.39 11.40
N GLU A 6 -14.02 -2.28 12.09
CA GLU A 6 -12.75 -1.89 12.69
C GLU A 6 -12.49 -2.67 13.97
N LYS A 7 -11.27 -3.12 14.15
CA LYS A 7 -10.74 -3.72 15.37
C LYS A 7 -9.47 -3.02 15.79
N LEU A 8 -9.35 -2.76 17.07
CA LEU A 8 -8.18 -2.13 17.69
C LEU A 8 -7.55 -3.10 18.69
N LEU A 9 -6.25 -3.29 18.56
CA LEU A 9 -5.43 -4.01 19.52
C LEU A 9 -4.43 -3.03 20.14
N GLU A 10 -4.66 -2.69 21.41
CA GLU A 10 -3.76 -1.84 22.18
C GLU A 10 -2.83 -2.71 23.04
N ILE A 11 -1.54 -2.46 22.97
CA ILE A 11 -0.51 -3.17 23.74
C ILE A 11 0.43 -2.13 24.31
N GLU A 12 0.69 -2.23 25.61
CA GLU A 12 1.66 -1.42 26.32
C GLU A 12 2.67 -2.35 26.99
N GLU A 13 3.92 -2.27 26.54
CA GLU A 13 5.07 -2.99 27.10
C GLU A 13 6.17 -1.97 27.46
N PRO A 14 7.16 -2.31 28.29
CA PRO A 14 8.31 -1.44 28.49
C PRO A 14 8.93 -1.02 27.15
N ASN A 15 9.05 0.29 26.93
CA ASN A 15 9.61 0.88 25.71
C ASN A 15 8.83 0.63 24.41
N LEU A 16 7.61 0.04 24.44
CA LEU A 16 6.80 -0.23 23.27
C LEU A 16 5.32 0.08 23.52
N ILE A 17 4.75 0.98 22.76
CA ILE A 17 3.30 1.19 22.70
C ILE A 17 2.84 0.82 21.29
N CYS A 18 1.82 -0.06 21.22
CA CYS A 18 1.18 -0.42 19.97
C CYS A 18 -0.28 0.01 19.98
N SER A 19 -0.72 0.66 18.90
CA SER A 19 -2.10 0.95 18.56
C SER A 19 -2.36 0.36 17.18
N LEU A 20 -2.81 -0.91 17.15
CA LEU A 20 -2.92 -1.68 15.91
C LEU A 20 -4.37 -1.76 15.48
N ASN A 21 -4.75 -0.88 14.57
CA ASN A 21 -6.07 -0.82 13.97
C ASN A 21 -6.10 -1.70 12.72
N TYR A 22 -7.08 -2.61 12.61
CA TYR A 22 -7.18 -3.52 11.47
C TYR A 22 -8.64 -3.85 11.11
N PRO A 23 -8.92 -4.14 9.83
CA PRO A 23 -10.26 -4.48 9.37
C PRO A 23 -10.60 -5.95 9.62
N VAL A 24 -11.89 -6.20 9.88
CA VAL A 24 -12.51 -7.53 9.82
C VAL A 24 -13.64 -7.49 8.82
N ILE A 25 -13.50 -8.25 7.74
CA ILE A 25 -14.47 -8.32 6.64
C ILE A 25 -15.54 -9.36 7.00
N ARG A 26 -16.80 -9.05 6.68
CA ARG A 26 -17.94 -9.97 6.82
C ARG A 26 -18.84 -9.91 5.60
N LEU A 27 -19.45 -11.04 5.28
CA LEU A 27 -20.55 -11.11 4.34
C LEU A 27 -21.86 -11.16 5.13
N LEU A 28 -22.82 -10.29 4.79
CA LEU A 28 -24.12 -10.29 5.47
C LEU A 28 -24.81 -11.64 5.29
N ASN A 29 -25.22 -12.24 6.43
CA ASN A 29 -26.02 -13.47 6.51
C ASN A 29 -25.38 -14.75 5.94
N LYS A 30 -24.08 -14.79 5.74
CA LYS A 30 -23.38 -15.99 5.24
C LYS A 30 -21.96 -16.06 5.77
N GLU A 31 -21.57 -17.23 6.26
CA GLU A 31 -20.15 -17.53 6.46
C GLU A 31 -19.46 -17.81 5.12
N ASN A 32 -18.23 -17.34 5.00
CA ASN A 32 -17.41 -17.56 3.81
C ASN A 32 -15.97 -17.89 4.26
N ASN A 33 -15.49 -19.08 3.87
CA ASN A 33 -14.17 -19.55 4.27
C ASN A 33 -13.03 -18.70 3.70
N PHE A 34 -13.22 -18.13 2.50
CA PHE A 34 -12.23 -17.26 1.90
C PHE A 34 -12.12 -15.94 2.65
N ILE A 35 -13.24 -15.36 3.08
CA ILE A 35 -13.24 -14.17 3.95
C ILE A 35 -12.57 -14.47 5.30
N ASN A 36 -12.80 -15.64 5.87
CA ASN A 36 -12.11 -16.06 7.11
C ASN A 36 -10.60 -16.16 6.90
N TYR A 37 -10.16 -16.67 5.74
CA TYR A 37 -8.76 -16.70 5.35
C TYR A 37 -8.16 -15.29 5.24
N ILE A 38 -8.86 -14.35 4.57
CA ILE A 38 -8.44 -12.95 4.44
C ILE A 38 -8.27 -12.29 5.81
N ASN A 39 -9.29 -12.41 6.66
CA ASN A 39 -9.25 -11.86 8.03
C ASN A 39 -8.09 -12.40 8.85
N LYS A 40 -7.83 -13.71 8.72
CA LYS A 40 -6.71 -14.35 9.40
C LYS A 40 -5.38 -13.81 8.88
N LYS A 41 -5.21 -13.67 7.55
CA LYS A 41 -3.99 -13.12 6.94
C LYS A 41 -3.73 -11.69 7.43
N ILE A 42 -4.74 -10.81 7.39
CA ILE A 42 -4.62 -9.43 7.88
C ILE A 42 -4.18 -9.41 9.35
N TYR A 43 -4.84 -10.20 10.20
CA TYR A 43 -4.51 -10.26 11.62
C TYR A 43 -3.10 -10.78 11.88
N GLU A 44 -2.67 -11.83 11.15
CA GLU A 44 -1.32 -12.39 11.26
C GLU A 44 -0.26 -11.37 10.82
N ASP A 45 -0.49 -10.60 9.75
CA ASP A 45 0.43 -9.56 9.27
C ASP A 45 0.57 -8.43 10.30
N VAL A 46 -0.55 -7.98 10.90
CA VAL A 46 -0.55 -6.98 11.97
C VAL A 46 0.22 -7.45 13.21
N LEU A 47 0.03 -8.71 13.63
CA LEU A 47 0.80 -9.29 14.73
C LEU A 47 2.28 -9.46 14.38
N CYS A 48 2.58 -9.90 13.17
CA CYS A 48 3.96 -10.07 12.70
C CYS A 48 4.72 -8.73 12.75
N PHE A 49 4.08 -7.63 12.34
CA PHE A 49 4.66 -6.30 12.43
C PHE A 49 5.08 -5.95 13.87
N LYS A 50 4.19 -6.13 14.84
CA LYS A 50 4.51 -5.92 16.26
C LYS A 50 5.69 -6.77 16.71
N GLU A 51 5.71 -8.06 16.36
CA GLU A 51 6.78 -8.97 16.79
C GLU A 51 8.14 -8.60 16.16
N VAL A 52 8.15 -8.12 14.90
CA VAL A 52 9.37 -7.62 14.24
C VAL A 52 9.92 -6.40 14.97
N VAL A 53 9.07 -5.43 15.28
CA VAL A 53 9.48 -4.22 16.01
C VAL A 53 9.98 -4.56 17.40
N LYS A 54 9.29 -5.44 18.11
CA LYS A 54 9.73 -5.90 19.44
C LYS A 54 11.12 -6.56 19.40
N LYS A 55 11.36 -7.40 18.39
CA LYS A 55 12.66 -8.04 18.19
C LYS A 55 13.78 -7.02 17.97
N ILE A 56 13.54 -5.97 17.19
CA ILE A 56 14.50 -4.88 16.98
C ILE A 56 14.83 -4.20 18.31
N LEU A 57 13.83 -3.89 19.14
CA LEU A 57 14.04 -3.31 20.48
C LEU A 57 14.88 -4.20 21.39
N ASP A 58 14.58 -5.49 21.43
CA ASP A 58 15.28 -6.47 22.26
C ASP A 58 16.75 -6.64 21.85
N GLU A 59 17.05 -6.59 20.54
CA GLU A 59 18.40 -6.73 19.99
C GLU A 59 19.27 -5.49 20.23
N GLU A 60 18.69 -4.30 20.22
CA GLU A 60 19.44 -3.05 20.39
C GLU A 60 19.82 -2.75 21.83
N ASN A 61 19.26 -3.47 22.83
CA ASN A 61 19.52 -3.24 24.26
C ASN A 61 19.47 -1.76 24.66
N SER A 62 18.61 -0.97 24.05
CA SER A 62 18.59 0.48 24.17
C SER A 62 17.38 0.94 24.99
N ASP A 63 17.54 2.06 25.69
CA ASP A 63 16.43 2.79 26.31
C ASP A 63 15.57 3.53 25.26
N ILE A 64 15.55 3.02 24.02
CA ILE A 64 14.75 3.57 22.92
C ILE A 64 13.29 3.23 23.17
N TYR A 65 12.46 4.25 23.02
CA TYR A 65 11.01 4.13 23.09
C TYR A 65 10.42 4.13 21.69
N MET A 66 9.58 3.13 21.38
CA MET A 66 8.92 3.01 20.10
C MET A 66 7.40 3.07 20.23
N ASN A 67 6.78 3.82 19.34
CA ASN A 67 5.35 3.75 19.07
C ASN A 67 5.12 3.03 17.74
N VAL A 68 4.17 2.12 17.74
CA VAL A 68 3.81 1.32 16.58
C VAL A 68 2.32 1.47 16.34
N LEU A 69 1.95 1.78 15.12
CA LEU A 69 0.54 1.90 14.78
C LEU A 69 0.26 1.30 13.40
N THR A 70 -0.98 0.86 13.23
CA THR A 70 -1.53 0.53 11.92
C THR A 70 -2.83 1.29 11.71
N GLU A 71 -3.01 1.80 10.49
CA GLU A 71 -4.23 2.46 10.06
C GLU A 71 -4.66 1.87 8.73
N PHE A 72 -5.97 1.76 8.49
CA PHE A 72 -6.49 1.22 7.25
C PHE A 72 -7.63 2.07 6.68
N GLU A 73 -7.83 1.94 5.39
CA GLU A 73 -8.97 2.49 4.69
C GLU A 73 -9.61 1.44 3.78
N VAL A 74 -10.93 1.45 3.63
CA VAL A 74 -11.65 0.66 2.62
C VAL A 74 -11.80 1.56 1.40
N THR A 75 -10.87 1.49 0.48
CA THR A 75 -10.80 2.39 -0.67
C THR A 75 -11.71 1.97 -1.82
N PHE A 76 -12.04 0.66 -1.90
CA PHE A 76 -12.97 0.11 -2.87
C PHE A 76 -13.76 -1.06 -2.28
N ASN A 77 -15.09 -1.08 -2.50
CA ASN A 77 -15.98 -2.16 -2.07
C ASN A 77 -17.20 -2.22 -2.99
N LYS A 78 -17.02 -2.77 -4.17
CA LYS A 78 -18.07 -2.90 -5.23
C LYS A 78 -17.94 -4.25 -5.91
N ASN A 79 -19.04 -4.83 -6.39
CA ASN A 79 -19.07 -6.09 -7.15
C ASN A 79 -18.37 -7.27 -6.43
N ASN A 80 -18.46 -7.34 -5.08
CA ASN A 80 -17.72 -8.29 -4.25
C ASN A 80 -16.19 -8.23 -4.40
N ILE A 81 -15.69 -7.15 -4.97
CA ILE A 81 -14.28 -6.78 -4.93
C ILE A 81 -14.06 -5.82 -3.78
N ILE A 82 -13.00 -6.06 -3.02
CA ILE A 82 -12.63 -5.20 -1.90
C ILE A 82 -11.14 -4.91 -1.96
N THR A 83 -10.77 -3.63 -1.72
CA THR A 83 -9.38 -3.22 -1.55
C THR A 83 -9.22 -2.42 -0.27
N ILE A 84 -8.22 -2.81 0.51
CA ILE A 84 -7.94 -2.26 1.83
C ILE A 84 -6.44 -2.07 1.97
N PRO A 85 -5.88 -0.88 1.72
CA PRO A 85 -4.54 -0.54 2.15
C PRO A 85 -4.49 -0.45 3.67
N ILE A 86 -3.42 -0.99 4.25
CA ILE A 86 -3.08 -0.82 5.67
C ILE A 86 -1.69 -0.21 5.73
N GLU A 87 -1.58 0.96 6.34
CA GLU A 87 -0.31 1.57 6.66
C GLU A 87 0.22 1.00 7.97
N PHE A 88 1.48 0.61 7.96
CA PHE A 88 2.26 0.12 9.09
C PHE A 88 3.33 1.16 9.41
N SER A 89 3.22 1.80 10.56
CA SER A 89 4.09 2.89 10.97
C SER A 89 4.80 2.60 12.28
N GLN A 90 6.11 2.88 12.32
CA GLN A 90 6.90 2.85 13.54
C GLN A 90 7.59 4.18 13.76
N PHE A 91 7.52 4.68 14.99
CA PHE A 91 8.12 5.94 15.41
C PHE A 91 9.21 5.69 16.44
N ILE A 92 10.41 6.17 16.11
CA ILE A 92 11.59 6.12 16.97
C ILE A 92 12.01 7.56 17.24
N GLY A 93 11.60 8.11 18.38
CA GLY A 93 11.75 9.53 18.66
C GLY A 93 11.00 10.39 17.65
N ILE A 94 11.72 11.13 16.81
CA ILE A 94 11.16 11.99 15.75
C ILE A 94 11.13 11.31 14.37
N ASN A 95 11.75 10.15 14.25
CA ASN A 95 11.82 9.43 12.99
C ASN A 95 10.58 8.55 12.81
N ASN A 96 9.97 8.61 11.64
CA ASN A 96 8.90 7.73 11.22
C ASN A 96 9.38 6.86 10.06
N ILE A 97 9.07 5.57 10.14
CA ILE A 97 9.23 4.62 9.03
C ILE A 97 7.88 3.99 8.80
N SER A 98 7.36 4.16 7.59
CA SER A 98 6.06 3.62 7.21
C SER A 98 6.15 2.83 5.91
N TYR A 99 5.28 1.82 5.78
CA TYR A 99 5.03 1.12 4.53
C TYR A 99 3.55 0.72 4.45
N ILE A 100 3.07 0.43 3.24
CA ILE A 100 1.72 -0.07 2.99
C ILE A 100 1.78 -1.55 2.62
N ASN A 101 0.86 -2.34 3.19
CA ASN A 101 0.40 -3.59 2.63
C ASN A 101 -1.01 -3.39 2.10
N SER A 102 -1.28 -3.87 0.88
CA SER A 102 -2.60 -3.76 0.27
C SER A 102 -3.27 -5.13 0.18
N TYR A 103 -4.52 -5.18 0.59
CA TYR A 103 -5.33 -6.39 0.61
C TYR A 103 -6.43 -6.25 -0.44
N ASN A 104 -6.17 -6.79 -1.62
CA ASN A 104 -7.01 -6.67 -2.81
C ASN A 104 -7.60 -8.03 -3.16
N TYR A 105 -8.91 -8.19 -3.03
CA TYR A 105 -9.56 -9.50 -3.18
C TYR A 105 -10.83 -9.42 -4.01
N ASP A 106 -10.98 -10.42 -4.87
CA ASP A 106 -12.22 -10.77 -5.53
C ASP A 106 -12.86 -11.94 -4.77
N ILE A 107 -13.96 -11.68 -4.10
CA ILE A 107 -14.62 -12.65 -3.21
C ILE A 107 -15.39 -13.70 -4.01
N ASP A 108 -15.91 -13.35 -5.18
CA ASP A 108 -16.66 -14.28 -6.03
C ASP A 108 -15.73 -15.30 -6.69
N LEU A 109 -14.53 -14.87 -7.10
CA LEU A 109 -13.50 -15.74 -7.66
C LEU A 109 -12.60 -16.37 -6.59
N GLU A 110 -12.78 -16.03 -5.32
CA GLU A 110 -11.95 -16.48 -4.19
C GLU A 110 -10.45 -16.29 -4.47
N LYS A 111 -10.05 -15.11 -4.99
CA LYS A 111 -8.67 -14.83 -5.35
C LYS A 111 -8.16 -13.50 -4.81
N GLU A 112 -6.87 -13.43 -4.55
CA GLU A 112 -6.13 -12.18 -4.39
C GLU A 112 -5.92 -11.54 -5.77
N ILE A 113 -6.26 -10.26 -5.90
CA ILE A 113 -6.00 -9.48 -7.11
C ILE A 113 -4.57 -8.97 -7.03
N LYS A 114 -3.75 -9.29 -8.01
CA LYS A 114 -2.38 -8.82 -8.12
C LYS A 114 -2.29 -7.72 -9.18
N LEU A 115 -1.28 -6.88 -9.05
CA LEU A 115 -1.07 -5.77 -9.98
C LEU A 115 -1.06 -6.23 -11.45
N LYS A 116 -0.42 -7.37 -11.75
CA LYS A 116 -0.42 -7.98 -13.09
C LYS A 116 -1.80 -8.39 -13.61
N ASP A 117 -2.79 -8.66 -12.73
CA ASP A 117 -4.13 -9.08 -13.14
C ASP A 117 -4.96 -7.90 -13.66
N ILE A 118 -4.55 -6.68 -13.31
CA ILE A 118 -5.17 -5.43 -13.73
C ILE A 118 -4.85 -5.10 -15.18
N PHE A 119 -3.64 -5.42 -15.62
CA PHE A 119 -3.16 -5.05 -16.95
C PHE A 119 -3.32 -6.19 -17.97
N ASN A 120 -3.49 -5.81 -19.23
CA ASN A 120 -3.48 -6.75 -20.33
C ASN A 120 -2.13 -7.49 -20.38
N SER A 121 -2.17 -8.80 -20.64
CA SER A 121 -0.98 -9.67 -20.67
C SER A 121 0.08 -9.25 -21.68
N ASP A 122 -0.31 -8.53 -22.73
CA ASP A 122 0.58 -8.06 -23.79
C ASP A 122 1.31 -6.75 -23.42
N ILE A 123 0.96 -6.16 -22.28
CA ILE A 123 1.52 -4.91 -21.77
C ILE A 123 2.65 -5.20 -20.78
N ASP A 124 3.80 -4.56 -20.96
CA ASP A 124 4.81 -4.42 -19.92
C ASP A 124 4.35 -3.37 -18.90
N TYR A 125 3.47 -3.81 -17.97
CA TYR A 125 2.89 -2.93 -16.98
C TYR A 125 3.93 -2.27 -16.06
N LYS A 126 5.07 -2.94 -15.80
CA LYS A 126 6.13 -2.36 -14.97
C LYS A 126 6.76 -1.15 -15.64
N SER A 127 7.06 -1.26 -16.93
CA SER A 127 7.55 -0.11 -17.71
C SER A 127 6.50 0.99 -17.82
N PHE A 128 5.22 0.64 -17.96
CA PHE A 128 4.12 1.60 -17.95
C PHE A 128 4.06 2.36 -16.61
N LEU A 129 4.00 1.67 -15.47
CA LEU A 129 3.98 2.29 -14.15
C LEU A 129 5.23 3.14 -13.87
N LYS A 130 6.41 2.66 -14.27
CA LYS A 130 7.65 3.45 -14.18
C LYS A 130 7.57 4.76 -14.98
N ASN A 131 6.89 4.77 -16.11
CA ASN A 131 6.66 5.99 -16.88
C ASN A 131 5.67 6.93 -16.18
N ILE A 132 4.63 6.41 -15.52
CA ILE A 132 3.72 7.23 -14.70
C ILE A 132 4.48 7.93 -13.58
N VAL A 133 5.35 7.21 -12.84
CA VAL A 133 6.22 7.80 -11.82
C VAL A 133 7.05 8.94 -12.41
N LYS A 134 7.70 8.71 -13.56
CA LYS A 134 8.52 9.73 -14.23
C LYS A 134 7.74 10.98 -14.60
N ILE A 135 6.51 10.80 -15.11
CA ILE A 135 5.66 11.93 -15.52
C ILE A 135 5.23 12.70 -14.28
N GLN A 136 4.68 12.02 -13.27
CA GLN A 136 4.15 12.69 -12.08
C GLN A 136 5.23 13.35 -11.22
N LEU A 137 6.39 12.73 -11.05
CA LEU A 137 7.52 13.37 -10.38
C LEU A 137 8.21 14.42 -11.25
N GLY A 138 8.22 14.24 -12.57
CA GLY A 138 8.77 15.22 -13.51
C GLY A 138 8.01 16.56 -13.50
N THR A 139 6.68 16.52 -13.34
CA THR A 139 5.88 17.75 -13.18
C THR A 139 6.22 18.47 -11.88
N LEU A 140 6.52 17.74 -10.80
CA LEU A 140 6.97 18.36 -9.56
C LEU A 140 8.33 19.06 -9.69
N LEU A 141 9.21 18.57 -10.59
CA LEU A 141 10.50 19.19 -10.87
C LEU A 141 10.38 20.54 -11.63
N GLU A 142 9.34 20.68 -12.45
CA GLU A 142 9.10 21.93 -13.18
C GLU A 142 8.66 23.07 -12.24
N ASP A 143 7.99 22.72 -11.14
CA ASP A 143 7.56 23.65 -10.10
C ASP A 143 8.68 23.98 -9.07
N TYR A 144 9.75 23.18 -9.05
CA TYR A 144 10.89 23.41 -8.17
C TYR A 144 11.70 24.61 -8.67
N ASP A 145 11.77 25.65 -7.84
CA ASP A 145 12.58 26.84 -8.12
C ASP A 145 14.05 26.45 -8.36
N LYS A 146 14.59 26.80 -9.51
CA LYS A 146 15.92 26.42 -10.03
C LYS A 146 17.12 26.89 -9.17
N SER A 147 16.91 27.07 -7.87
CA SER A 147 17.91 27.66 -6.96
C SER A 147 18.96 26.67 -6.42
N SER A 148 18.79 25.35 -6.64
CA SER A 148 19.81 24.35 -6.27
C SER A 148 19.91 23.24 -7.33
N ASP A 149 20.86 23.36 -8.25
CA ASP A 149 21.13 22.38 -9.33
C ASP A 149 21.45 20.96 -8.81
N VAL A 150 21.89 20.81 -7.56
CA VAL A 150 22.29 19.51 -6.97
C VAL A 150 21.10 18.66 -6.62
N ASP A 151 20.06 19.23 -6.00
CA ASP A 151 18.86 18.50 -5.58
C ASP A 151 18.07 17.97 -6.78
N ALA A 152 18.04 18.72 -7.89
CA ALA A 152 17.35 18.30 -9.10
C ALA A 152 18.03 17.12 -9.79
N ILE A 153 19.37 17.06 -9.82
CA ILE A 153 20.13 15.95 -10.42
C ILE A 153 19.91 14.67 -9.62
N ASP A 154 19.92 14.76 -8.31
CA ASP A 154 19.72 13.61 -7.43
C ASP A 154 18.28 13.08 -7.56
N LEU A 155 17.27 13.93 -7.62
CA LEU A 155 15.89 13.53 -7.86
C LEU A 155 15.72 12.86 -9.24
N ILE A 156 16.35 13.39 -10.28
CA ILE A 156 16.38 12.77 -11.61
C ILE A 156 17.01 11.38 -11.57
N ASN A 157 18.16 11.24 -10.91
CA ASN A 157 18.83 9.95 -10.76
C ASN A 157 17.96 8.95 -9.99
N MET A 158 17.30 9.38 -8.93
CA MET A 158 16.36 8.57 -8.16
C MET A 158 15.21 8.09 -9.07
N ILE A 159 14.54 8.98 -9.81
CA ILE A 159 13.43 8.63 -10.71
C ILE A 159 13.86 7.55 -11.73
N TYR A 160 15.08 7.63 -12.25
CA TYR A 160 15.60 6.62 -13.17
C TYR A 160 15.94 5.29 -12.50
N SER A 161 16.28 5.29 -11.22
CA SER A 161 16.63 4.09 -10.44
C SER A 161 15.42 3.34 -9.90
N ILE A 162 14.23 3.95 -9.87
CA ILE A 162 13.01 3.30 -9.39
C ILE A 162 12.73 2.03 -10.17
N GLU A 163 12.45 0.96 -9.44
CA GLU A 163 12.00 -0.33 -9.99
C GLU A 163 10.60 -0.64 -9.48
N ILE A 164 9.77 -1.22 -10.34
CA ILE A 164 8.43 -1.70 -9.98
C ILE A 164 8.50 -3.21 -9.80
N TYR A 165 8.09 -3.69 -8.65
CA TYR A 165 8.13 -5.11 -8.30
C TYR A 165 6.77 -5.78 -8.56
N ASP A 166 6.75 -7.13 -8.58
CA ASP A 166 5.51 -7.90 -8.80
C ASP A 166 4.54 -7.82 -7.61
N ASP A 167 5.08 -7.56 -6.44
CA ASP A 167 4.37 -7.38 -5.17
C ASP A 167 4.25 -5.92 -4.76
N GLN A 168 4.43 -4.98 -5.71
CA GLN A 168 4.25 -3.56 -5.46
C GLN A 168 2.87 -3.29 -4.86
N PRO A 169 2.79 -2.64 -3.69
CA PRO A 169 1.51 -2.29 -3.07
C PRO A 169 0.68 -1.40 -3.99
N PHE A 170 -0.59 -1.74 -4.11
CA PHE A 170 -1.57 -0.94 -4.85
C PHE A 170 -2.97 -1.12 -4.25
N TYR A 171 -3.84 -0.19 -4.53
CA TYR A 171 -5.25 -0.30 -4.20
C TYR A 171 -6.12 0.40 -5.25
N LEU A 172 -7.41 0.09 -5.23
CA LEU A 172 -8.38 0.70 -6.12
C LEU A 172 -9.12 1.80 -5.36
N GLU A 173 -9.45 2.87 -6.05
CA GLU A 173 -10.42 3.88 -5.65
C GLU A 173 -11.61 3.86 -6.61
N GLU A 174 -12.61 4.70 -6.40
CA GLU A 174 -13.79 4.74 -7.29
C GLU A 174 -13.45 5.16 -8.72
N ASP A 175 -12.41 5.96 -8.90
CA ASP A 175 -12.04 6.61 -10.17
C ASP A 175 -10.63 6.26 -10.67
N GLY A 176 -9.86 5.45 -9.93
CA GLY A 176 -8.49 5.15 -10.31
C GLY A 176 -7.83 4.00 -9.57
N LEU A 177 -6.71 3.58 -10.13
CA LEU A 177 -5.72 2.68 -9.54
C LEU A 177 -4.64 3.52 -8.87
N VAL A 178 -4.36 3.26 -7.61
CA VAL A 178 -3.23 3.86 -6.87
C VAL A 178 -2.19 2.80 -6.60
N PHE A 179 -0.93 3.06 -6.91
CA PHE A 179 0.20 2.23 -6.49
C PHE A 179 1.17 3.04 -5.65
N CYS A 180 1.82 2.37 -4.69
CA CYS A 180 2.57 3.02 -3.64
C CYS A 180 4.06 2.69 -3.74
N LEU A 181 4.91 3.68 -3.53
CA LEU A 181 6.34 3.51 -3.27
C LEU A 181 6.63 3.88 -1.82
N SER A 182 7.42 3.06 -1.15
CA SER A 182 7.89 3.37 0.20
C SER A 182 8.94 4.49 0.17
N GLY A 183 9.11 5.17 1.28
CA GLY A 183 10.20 6.14 1.42
C GLY A 183 11.58 5.56 1.16
N TYR A 184 11.78 4.27 1.45
CA TYR A 184 13.04 3.56 1.14
C TYR A 184 13.28 3.42 -0.37
N GLU A 185 12.23 3.10 -1.16
CA GLU A 185 12.31 3.03 -2.63
C GLU A 185 12.53 4.42 -3.25
N MET A 186 12.07 5.45 -2.57
CA MET A 186 12.28 6.86 -2.93
C MET A 186 13.62 7.43 -2.44
N GLY A 187 14.45 6.62 -1.77
CA GLY A 187 15.72 7.05 -1.23
C GLY A 187 15.57 8.11 -0.13
N ASN A 188 16.44 9.12 -0.15
CA ASN A 188 16.40 10.20 0.86
C ASN A 188 15.35 11.28 0.59
N TYR A 189 14.55 11.15 -0.47
CA TYR A 189 13.61 12.18 -0.91
C TYR A 189 12.25 12.14 -0.19
N SER A 190 11.93 11.00 0.41
CA SER A 190 10.71 10.87 1.20
C SER A 190 10.96 10.01 2.43
N SER A 191 10.47 10.47 3.58
CA SER A 191 10.36 9.66 4.81
C SER A 191 9.04 8.92 4.90
N SER A 192 8.14 9.16 3.94
CA SER A 192 6.78 8.64 3.90
C SER A 192 6.51 7.90 2.59
N ILE A 193 5.37 7.25 2.55
CA ILE A 193 4.83 6.58 1.36
C ILE A 193 4.48 7.64 0.31
N VAL A 194 4.80 7.34 -0.95
CA VAL A 194 4.43 8.16 -2.10
C VAL A 194 3.46 7.37 -2.96
N GLU A 195 2.33 7.99 -3.25
CA GLU A 195 1.23 7.39 -4.00
C GLU A 195 1.16 7.95 -5.41
N PHE A 196 0.95 7.07 -6.37
CA PHE A 196 0.82 7.41 -7.79
C PHE A 196 -0.53 6.91 -8.29
N LYS A 197 -1.37 7.81 -8.74
CA LYS A 197 -2.72 7.51 -9.22
C LYS A 197 -2.78 7.50 -10.74
N ILE A 198 -3.46 6.49 -11.27
CA ILE A 198 -3.84 6.36 -12.67
C ILE A 198 -5.35 6.42 -12.74
N MET A 199 -5.90 7.46 -13.35
CA MET A 199 -7.34 7.55 -13.58
C MET A 199 -7.79 6.44 -14.53
N TYR A 200 -8.92 5.82 -14.27
CA TYR A 200 -9.41 4.71 -15.10
C TYR A 200 -9.59 5.13 -16.57
N GLU A 201 -10.02 6.36 -16.82
CA GLU A 201 -10.18 6.89 -18.19
C GLU A 201 -8.85 6.98 -18.95
N ASP A 202 -7.74 7.25 -18.24
CA ASP A 202 -6.39 7.34 -18.84
C ASP A 202 -5.75 5.96 -19.05
N GLY A 203 -6.18 4.96 -18.30
CA GLY A 203 -5.61 3.62 -18.29
C GLY A 203 -6.39 2.57 -19.09
N VAL A 204 -7.57 2.89 -19.64
CA VAL A 204 -8.51 1.91 -20.21
C VAL A 204 -7.88 1.01 -21.30
N ASP A 205 -7.02 1.54 -22.14
CA ASP A 205 -6.35 0.80 -23.22
C ASP A 205 -5.30 -0.21 -22.70
N TYR A 206 -4.90 -0.09 -21.45
CA TYR A 206 -3.88 -0.93 -20.79
C TYR A 206 -4.48 -2.00 -19.90
N PHE A 207 -5.77 -1.88 -19.53
CA PHE A 207 -6.41 -2.77 -18.58
C PHE A 207 -6.82 -4.09 -19.21
N SER A 208 -6.84 -5.14 -18.40
CA SER A 208 -7.31 -6.47 -18.80
C SER A 208 -8.83 -6.52 -18.93
N ASP A 209 -9.32 -7.45 -19.75
CA ASP A 209 -10.76 -7.70 -19.88
C ASP A 209 -11.39 -8.07 -18.52
N TYR A 210 -10.66 -8.77 -17.67
CA TYR A 210 -11.09 -9.08 -16.31
C TYR A 210 -11.34 -7.79 -15.51
N PHE A 211 -10.38 -6.89 -15.51
CA PHE A 211 -10.46 -5.65 -14.72
C PHE A 211 -11.58 -4.73 -15.24
N ILE A 212 -11.71 -4.59 -16.55
CA ILE A 212 -12.76 -3.78 -17.16
C ILE A 212 -14.14 -4.31 -16.75
N ARG A 213 -14.37 -5.62 -16.88
CA ARG A 213 -15.68 -6.22 -16.63
C ARG A 213 -16.05 -6.26 -15.14
N GLU A 214 -15.11 -6.62 -14.25
CA GLU A 214 -15.44 -6.87 -12.84
C GLU A 214 -15.31 -5.60 -11.97
N VAL A 215 -14.49 -4.64 -12.39
CA VAL A 215 -14.21 -3.42 -11.60
C VAL A 215 -14.89 -2.19 -12.19
N LEU A 216 -14.79 -1.99 -13.52
CA LEU A 216 -15.25 -0.74 -14.14
C LEU A 216 -16.74 -0.78 -14.54
N GLU A 217 -17.29 -1.93 -14.95
CA GLU A 217 -18.73 -2.13 -15.28
C GLU A 217 -19.54 -2.45 -14.01
#